data_8f9a190b2079f079c9699cd8f152d78d
#
_entry.id   8f9a190b2079f079c9699cd8f152d78d
#
_cell.length_a   1.000
_cell.length_b   1.000
_cell.length_c   1.000
_cell.angle_alpha   90.00
_cell.angle_beta   90.00
_cell.angle_gamma   90.00
#
_symmetry.space_group_name_H-M   'P 1'
#
loop_
_entity.id
_entity.type
_entity.pdbx_description
1 polymer ?
#
loop_
_entity_poly.entity_id
_entity_poly.type
_entity_poly.pdbx_seq_one_letter_code
_entity_poly.pdbx_strand_id
1 'polypeptide(L)'
;MKLDFWQITPVATFAIFIAPVFIVLFSLAGDYSDNWTHLYNHVLFGYIENSIYLVLGVSIMVAIIGVGTAWLVTNYNFTGKNIFEWALILPLAVPPYILAYTFTGLFDTFGTANNLIRDLFGLGADFTFFPKVRNVPGAIVVFSFTLYPVSYTHLTLP
;
A
#
# COMPACT_ATOMS: atom_id res chain seq x y z
N MET A 1 11.52 45.32 -13.84
CA MET A 1 10.41 44.63 -13.17
C MET A 1 10.91 44.23 -11.77
N LYS A 2 10.44 44.89 -10.72
CA LYS A 2 10.82 44.48 -9.34
C LYS A 2 9.95 43.32 -8.96
N LEU A 3 10.58 42.16 -8.74
CA LEU A 3 9.89 41.00 -8.24
C LEU A 3 9.50 41.27 -6.77
N ASP A 4 8.21 41.28 -6.51
CA ASP A 4 7.70 41.41 -5.15
C ASP A 4 7.95 40.12 -4.37
N PHE A 5 8.17 40.28 -3.04
CA PHE A 5 8.40 39.15 -2.13
C PHE A 5 7.37 38.01 -2.33
N TRP A 6 6.12 38.37 -2.58
CA TRP A 6 5.02 37.42 -2.84
C TRP A 6 5.17 36.63 -4.14
N GLN A 7 5.95 37.10 -5.11
CA GLN A 7 6.24 36.38 -6.36
C GLN A 7 7.51 35.51 -6.23
N ILE A 8 8.47 35.94 -5.40
CA ILE A 8 9.73 35.22 -5.19
C ILE A 8 9.48 33.92 -4.38
N THR A 9 8.64 33.99 -3.35
CA THR A 9 8.39 32.84 -2.46
C THR A 9 7.85 31.59 -3.21
N PRO A 10 6.77 31.66 -4.01
CA PRO A 10 6.29 30.48 -4.73
C PRO A 10 7.29 29.96 -5.77
N VAL A 11 8.04 30.88 -6.44
CA VAL A 11 9.06 30.48 -7.39
C VAL A 11 10.22 29.76 -6.70
N ALA A 12 10.70 30.28 -5.57
CA ALA A 12 11.75 29.64 -4.79
C ALA A 12 11.30 28.26 -4.26
N THR A 13 10.08 28.18 -3.73
CA THR A 13 9.50 26.91 -3.29
C THR A 13 9.41 25.90 -4.44
N PHE A 14 8.88 26.32 -5.59
CA PHE A 14 8.83 25.48 -6.79
C PHE A 14 10.21 25.00 -7.22
N ALA A 15 11.22 25.88 -7.23
CA ALA A 15 12.59 25.54 -7.59
C ALA A 15 13.20 24.47 -6.66
N ILE A 16 12.94 24.57 -5.35
CA ILE A 16 13.41 23.57 -4.36
C ILE A 16 12.79 22.20 -4.63
N PHE A 17 11.48 22.14 -4.89
CA PHE A 17 10.79 20.87 -5.13
C PHE A 17 11.09 20.26 -6.51
N ILE A 18 11.37 21.08 -7.52
CA ILE A 18 11.69 20.59 -8.86
C ILE A 18 13.16 20.24 -9.04
N ALA A 19 14.07 20.78 -8.20
CA ALA A 19 15.50 20.51 -8.31
C ALA A 19 15.86 19.01 -8.29
N PRO A 20 15.32 18.17 -7.39
CA PRO A 20 15.59 16.72 -7.42
C PRO A 20 15.16 16.07 -8.75
N VAL A 21 14.05 16.50 -9.33
CA VAL A 21 13.57 15.98 -10.62
C VAL A 21 14.54 16.33 -11.74
N PHE A 22 15.04 17.56 -11.77
CA PHE A 22 16.05 17.98 -12.75
C PHE A 22 17.36 17.23 -12.55
N ILE A 23 17.82 16.99 -11.33
CA ILE A 23 19.03 16.22 -11.06
C ILE A 23 18.90 14.82 -11.64
N VAL A 24 17.76 14.14 -11.44
CA VAL A 24 17.49 12.81 -12.01
C VAL A 24 17.46 12.86 -13.53
N LEU A 25 16.79 13.86 -14.13
CA LEU A 25 16.74 14.02 -15.59
C LEU A 25 18.13 14.29 -16.19
N PHE A 26 18.94 15.14 -15.54
CA PHE A 26 20.30 15.40 -16.00
C PHE A 26 21.22 14.19 -15.84
N SER A 27 20.99 13.35 -14.84
CA SER A 27 21.77 12.11 -14.67
C SER A 27 21.54 11.11 -15.82
N LEU A 28 20.38 11.19 -16.51
CA LEU A 28 20.12 10.36 -17.69
C LEU A 28 20.98 10.74 -18.91
N ALA A 29 21.50 11.97 -18.93
CA ALA A 29 22.38 12.45 -19.99
C ALA A 29 23.89 12.16 -19.70
N GLY A 30 24.19 11.57 -18.53
CA GLY A 30 25.56 11.16 -18.16
C GLY A 30 26.00 9.87 -18.85
N ASP A 31 27.30 9.54 -18.67
CA ASP A 31 27.88 8.33 -19.23
C ASP A 31 27.18 7.08 -18.72
N TYR A 32 27.03 6.11 -19.60
CA TYR A 32 26.45 4.81 -19.31
C TYR A 32 27.36 4.07 -18.31
N SER A 33 26.94 3.96 -17.06
CA SER A 33 27.73 3.25 -16.06
C SER A 33 27.42 1.74 -16.10
N ASP A 34 28.40 0.92 -15.69
CA ASP A 34 28.24 -0.55 -15.57
C ASP A 34 27.05 -0.94 -14.68
N ASN A 35 26.63 -0.05 -13.78
CA ASN A 35 25.46 -0.23 -12.93
C ASN A 35 24.16 -0.38 -13.74
N TRP A 36 24.00 0.32 -14.87
CA TRP A 36 22.82 0.19 -15.74
C TRP A 36 22.76 -1.17 -16.42
N THR A 37 23.90 -1.68 -16.87
CA THR A 37 23.99 -3.03 -17.46
C THR A 37 23.65 -4.09 -16.44
N HIS A 38 24.17 -3.94 -15.21
CA HIS A 38 23.84 -4.86 -14.11
C HIS A 38 22.36 -4.81 -13.74
N LEU A 39 21.79 -3.60 -13.62
CA LEU A 39 20.37 -3.40 -13.30
C LEU A 39 19.48 -4.05 -14.36
N TYR A 40 19.75 -3.79 -15.63
CA TYR A 40 18.97 -4.33 -16.75
C TYR A 40 19.01 -5.85 -16.80
N ASN A 41 20.20 -6.44 -16.67
CA ASN A 41 20.39 -7.88 -16.87
C ASN A 41 19.94 -8.73 -15.66
N HIS A 42 19.95 -8.18 -14.43
CA HIS A 42 19.77 -8.99 -13.22
C HIS A 42 18.60 -8.58 -12.34
N VAL A 43 18.12 -7.35 -12.43
CA VAL A 43 17.19 -6.81 -11.43
C VAL A 43 15.88 -6.31 -12.05
N LEU A 44 15.94 -5.66 -13.21
CA LEU A 44 14.82 -4.93 -13.80
C LEU A 44 13.62 -5.83 -14.06
N PHE A 45 13.82 -7.00 -14.65
CA PHE A 45 12.74 -7.92 -14.96
C PHE A 45 12.02 -8.41 -13.70
N GLY A 46 12.77 -8.72 -12.63
CA GLY A 46 12.18 -9.11 -11.35
C GLY A 46 11.36 -7.97 -10.70
N TYR A 47 11.82 -6.74 -10.83
CA TYR A 47 11.06 -5.58 -10.33
C TYR A 47 9.79 -5.34 -11.14
N ILE A 48 9.85 -5.45 -12.46
CA ILE A 48 8.67 -5.31 -13.32
C ILE A 48 7.64 -6.39 -13.00
N GLU A 49 8.07 -7.63 -12.91
CA GLU A 49 7.22 -8.78 -12.60
C GLU A 49 6.53 -8.59 -11.23
N ASN A 50 7.30 -8.30 -10.19
CA ASN A 50 6.74 -8.05 -8.85
C ASN A 50 5.80 -6.85 -8.83
N SER A 51 6.08 -5.79 -9.59
CA SER A 51 5.21 -4.62 -9.70
C SER A 51 3.89 -4.96 -10.38
N ILE A 52 3.92 -5.76 -11.44
CA ILE A 52 2.71 -6.23 -12.13
C ILE A 52 1.87 -7.10 -11.20
N TYR A 53 2.47 -8.07 -10.51
CA TYR A 53 1.74 -8.91 -9.54
C TYR A 53 1.13 -8.07 -8.42
N LEU A 54 1.87 -7.08 -7.90
CA LEU A 54 1.38 -6.21 -6.86
C LEU A 54 0.18 -5.38 -7.35
N VAL A 55 0.31 -4.72 -8.49
CA VAL A 55 -0.75 -3.85 -9.03
C VAL A 55 -2.00 -4.66 -9.35
N LEU A 56 -1.88 -5.78 -10.05
CA LEU A 56 -3.01 -6.62 -10.41
C LEU A 56 -3.66 -7.25 -9.16
N GLY A 57 -2.86 -7.79 -8.25
CA GLY A 57 -3.34 -8.41 -7.03
C GLY A 57 -4.10 -7.42 -6.14
N VAL A 58 -3.53 -6.23 -5.91
CA VAL A 58 -4.21 -5.18 -5.12
C VAL A 58 -5.48 -4.71 -5.81
N SER A 59 -5.43 -4.45 -7.12
CA SER A 59 -6.61 -3.97 -7.87
C SER A 59 -7.78 -4.95 -7.80
N ILE A 60 -7.51 -6.24 -7.99
CA ILE A 60 -8.53 -7.28 -7.93
C ILE A 60 -9.11 -7.39 -6.51
N MET A 61 -8.26 -7.45 -5.50
CA MET A 61 -8.69 -7.56 -4.10
C MET A 61 -9.47 -6.34 -3.64
N VAL A 62 -9.01 -5.13 -3.99
CA VAL A 62 -9.72 -3.86 -3.69
C VAL A 62 -11.06 -3.81 -4.39
N ALA A 63 -11.15 -4.26 -5.64
CA ALA A 63 -12.42 -4.35 -6.36
C ALA A 63 -13.38 -5.35 -5.68
N ILE A 64 -12.92 -6.54 -5.34
CA ILE A 64 -13.76 -7.56 -4.68
C ILE A 64 -14.28 -7.04 -3.33
N ILE A 65 -13.40 -6.52 -2.49
CA ILE A 65 -13.76 -6.05 -1.14
C ILE A 65 -14.60 -4.77 -1.24
N GLY A 66 -14.14 -3.77 -2.00
CA GLY A 66 -14.80 -2.46 -2.10
C GLY A 66 -16.17 -2.54 -2.78
N VAL A 67 -16.25 -3.20 -3.94
CA VAL A 67 -17.52 -3.38 -4.65
C VAL A 67 -18.46 -4.30 -3.87
N GLY A 68 -17.94 -5.41 -3.34
CA GLY A 68 -18.74 -6.35 -2.56
C GLY A 68 -19.37 -5.73 -1.31
N THR A 69 -18.58 -4.98 -0.54
CA THR A 69 -19.06 -4.28 0.66
C THR A 69 -20.01 -3.13 0.32
N ALA A 70 -19.70 -2.35 -0.72
CA ALA A 70 -20.59 -1.29 -1.20
C ALA A 70 -21.93 -1.85 -1.67
N TRP A 71 -21.91 -2.93 -2.46
CA TRP A 71 -23.14 -3.59 -2.92
C TRP A 71 -23.99 -4.14 -1.76
N LEU A 72 -23.34 -4.76 -0.76
CA LEU A 72 -24.02 -5.28 0.42
C LEU A 72 -24.74 -4.16 1.18
N VAL A 73 -24.03 -3.06 1.45
CA VAL A 73 -24.54 -1.95 2.24
C VAL A 73 -25.62 -1.18 1.49
N THR A 74 -25.51 -1.01 0.17
CA THR A 74 -26.50 -0.26 -0.60
C THR A 74 -27.79 -1.05 -0.85
N ASN A 75 -27.70 -2.37 -1.06
CA ASN A 75 -28.84 -3.18 -1.48
C ASN A 75 -29.56 -3.90 -0.33
N TYR A 76 -28.94 -4.06 0.84
CA TYR A 76 -29.52 -4.80 1.95
C TYR A 76 -29.69 -3.94 3.19
N ASN A 77 -30.79 -4.20 3.91
CA ASN A 77 -31.03 -3.66 5.24
C ASN A 77 -30.83 -4.77 6.26
N PHE A 78 -29.84 -4.63 7.12
CA PHE A 78 -29.51 -5.59 8.16
C PHE A 78 -29.24 -4.88 9.49
N THR A 79 -29.38 -5.61 10.60
CA THR A 79 -29.12 -5.07 11.93
C THR A 79 -27.65 -4.65 12.04
N GLY A 80 -27.41 -3.39 12.43
CA GLY A 80 -26.04 -2.85 12.58
C GLY A 80 -25.48 -2.21 11.30
N LYS A 81 -26.28 -2.07 10.22
CA LYS A 81 -25.85 -1.44 8.96
C LYS A 81 -25.11 -0.12 9.17
N ASN A 82 -25.68 0.78 9.97
CA ASN A 82 -25.07 2.10 10.23
C ASN A 82 -23.69 2.01 10.89
N ILE A 83 -23.48 1.02 11.77
CA ILE A 83 -22.17 0.79 12.40
C ILE A 83 -21.18 0.25 11.34
N PHE A 84 -21.68 -0.65 10.48
CA PHE A 84 -20.87 -1.28 9.46
C PHE A 84 -20.42 -0.29 8.39
N GLU A 85 -21.28 0.64 7.98
CA GLU A 85 -20.95 1.73 7.05
C GLU A 85 -19.74 2.55 7.53
N TRP A 86 -19.73 2.93 8.81
CA TRP A 86 -18.62 3.67 9.39
C TRP A 86 -17.37 2.80 9.59
N ALA A 87 -17.56 1.56 10.03
CA ALA A 87 -16.45 0.63 10.26
C ALA A 87 -15.68 0.33 8.97
N LEU A 88 -16.33 0.27 7.82
CA LEU A 88 -15.70 0.04 6.52
C LEU A 88 -14.79 1.20 6.07
N ILE A 89 -15.04 2.42 6.56
CA ILE A 89 -14.22 3.60 6.24
C ILE A 89 -13.04 3.74 7.22
N LEU A 90 -13.12 3.10 8.39
CA LEU A 90 -12.14 3.27 9.47
C LEU A 90 -10.68 3.04 9.04
N PRO A 91 -10.34 2.05 8.20
CA PRO A 91 -8.96 1.85 7.77
C PRO A 91 -8.35 3.05 7.02
N LEU A 92 -9.20 3.90 6.40
CA LEU A 92 -8.73 5.11 5.73
C LEU A 92 -8.14 6.15 6.71
N ALA A 93 -8.57 6.12 7.97
CA ALA A 93 -8.06 7.01 9.01
C ALA A 93 -6.65 6.61 9.50
N VAL A 94 -6.20 5.40 9.20
CA VAL A 94 -4.90 4.89 9.63
C VAL A 94 -3.89 5.03 8.48
N PRO A 95 -2.75 5.72 8.70
CA PRO A 95 -1.71 5.82 7.67
C PRO A 95 -1.25 4.43 7.19
N PRO A 96 -1.07 4.23 5.86
CA PRO A 96 -0.76 2.92 5.29
C PRO A 96 0.47 2.22 5.91
N TYR A 97 1.50 3.00 6.26
CA TYR A 97 2.71 2.44 6.86
C TYR A 97 2.47 1.88 8.28
N ILE A 98 1.55 2.48 9.05
CA ILE A 98 1.19 1.98 10.38
C ILE A 98 0.44 0.66 10.25
N LEU A 99 -0.49 0.56 9.30
CA LEU A 99 -1.17 -0.69 8.99
C LEU A 99 -0.17 -1.78 8.58
N ALA A 100 0.74 -1.48 7.65
CA ALA A 100 1.77 -2.42 7.21
C ALA A 100 2.65 -2.92 8.36
N TYR A 101 3.06 -2.00 9.25
CA TYR A 101 3.84 -2.34 10.44
C TYR A 101 3.06 -3.23 11.41
N THR A 102 1.81 -2.89 11.67
CA THR A 102 0.91 -3.66 12.54
C THR A 102 0.65 -5.06 11.99
N PHE A 103 0.34 -5.18 10.70
CA PHE A 103 0.16 -6.48 10.05
C PHE A 103 1.43 -7.33 10.13
N THR A 104 2.60 -6.72 9.90
CA THR A 104 3.87 -7.43 10.05
C THR A 104 4.07 -7.89 11.50
N GLY A 105 3.85 -7.03 12.48
CA GLY A 105 3.99 -7.39 13.90
C GLY A 105 3.02 -8.48 14.37
N LEU A 106 1.80 -8.52 13.80
CA LEU A 106 0.80 -9.52 14.15
C LEU A 106 1.01 -10.87 13.46
N PHE A 107 1.26 -10.87 12.16
CA PHE A 107 1.17 -12.06 11.31
C PHE A 107 2.53 -12.62 10.85
N ASP A 108 3.65 -11.98 11.18
CA ASP A 108 4.97 -12.52 10.86
C ASP A 108 5.23 -13.84 11.63
N THR A 109 6.23 -14.59 11.23
CA THR A 109 6.57 -15.92 11.78
C THR A 109 6.59 -15.96 13.30
N PHE A 110 7.14 -14.93 13.94
CA PHE A 110 7.15 -14.75 15.39
C PHE A 110 6.17 -13.67 15.88
N GLY A 111 5.19 -13.32 15.04
CA GLY A 111 4.16 -12.35 15.36
C GLY A 111 3.18 -12.87 16.41
N THR A 112 2.47 -11.94 17.05
CA THR A 112 1.56 -12.23 18.16
C THR A 112 0.49 -13.26 17.76
N ALA A 113 -0.04 -13.22 16.53
CA ALA A 113 -1.07 -14.14 16.08
C ALA A 113 -0.55 -15.58 15.95
N ASN A 114 0.64 -15.78 15.38
CA ASN A 114 1.26 -17.11 15.29
C ASN A 114 1.62 -17.66 16.69
N ASN A 115 2.16 -16.81 17.57
CA ASN A 115 2.47 -17.21 18.94
C ASN A 115 1.21 -17.63 19.72
N LEU A 116 0.13 -16.84 19.60
CA LEU A 116 -1.14 -17.18 20.24
C LEU A 116 -1.67 -18.54 19.78
N ILE A 117 -1.60 -18.85 18.49
CA ILE A 117 -2.03 -20.15 17.97
C ILE A 117 -1.13 -21.28 18.49
N ARG A 118 0.18 -21.07 18.53
CA ARG A 118 1.12 -22.05 19.11
C ARG A 118 0.79 -22.36 20.56
N ASP A 119 0.57 -21.32 21.34
CA ASP A 119 0.26 -21.45 22.78
C ASP A 119 -1.09 -22.15 23.01
N LEU A 120 -2.11 -21.82 22.22
CA LEU A 120 -3.45 -22.41 22.35
C LEU A 120 -3.49 -23.89 21.96
N PHE A 121 -2.72 -24.28 20.95
CA PHE A 121 -2.73 -25.64 20.42
C PHE A 121 -1.52 -26.47 20.83
N GLY A 122 -0.61 -25.94 21.66
CA GLY A 122 0.60 -26.63 22.10
C GLY A 122 1.57 -26.96 20.96
N LEU A 123 1.64 -26.11 19.92
CA LEU A 123 2.42 -26.36 18.71
C LEU A 123 3.86 -25.85 18.88
N GLY A 124 4.81 -26.55 18.22
CA GLY A 124 6.22 -26.18 18.23
C GLY A 124 6.51 -24.83 17.54
N ALA A 125 7.69 -24.26 17.82
CA ALA A 125 8.12 -22.96 17.28
C ALA A 125 8.20 -22.92 15.74
N ASP A 126 8.37 -24.07 15.11
CA ASP A 126 8.47 -24.19 13.65
C ASP A 126 7.11 -24.13 12.94
N PHE A 127 6.00 -24.27 13.70
CA PHE A 127 4.67 -24.18 13.10
C PHE A 127 4.32 -22.72 12.83
N THR A 128 3.87 -22.43 11.60
CA THR A 128 3.36 -21.13 11.19
C THR A 128 2.01 -21.31 10.50
N PHE A 129 0.96 -20.73 11.09
CA PHE A 129 -0.37 -20.71 10.49
C PHE A 129 -0.50 -19.62 9.45
N PHE A 130 -0.03 -18.41 9.78
CA PHE A 130 -0.02 -17.28 8.84
C PHE A 130 1.26 -17.30 8.02
N PRO A 131 1.17 -17.14 6.68
CA PRO A 131 2.35 -17.04 5.83
C PRO A 131 3.14 -15.76 6.13
N LYS A 132 4.41 -15.75 5.72
CA LYS A 132 5.27 -14.57 5.85
C LYS A 132 4.61 -13.35 5.19
N VAL A 133 4.48 -12.25 5.95
CA VAL A 133 3.87 -11.00 5.43
C VAL A 133 4.86 -10.21 4.56
N ARG A 134 6.16 -10.37 4.80
CA ARG A 134 7.22 -9.65 4.06
C ARG A 134 7.51 -10.28 2.70
N ASN A 135 6.49 -10.35 1.86
CA ASN A 135 6.57 -10.82 0.48
C ASN A 135 5.48 -10.13 -0.35
N VAL A 136 5.47 -10.35 -1.67
CA VAL A 136 4.49 -9.73 -2.58
C VAL A 136 3.04 -10.09 -2.22
N PRO A 137 2.67 -11.34 -1.93
CA PRO A 137 1.32 -11.67 -1.46
C PRO A 137 0.92 -10.96 -0.16
N GLY A 138 1.81 -10.87 0.82
CA GLY A 138 1.57 -10.12 2.06
C GLY A 138 1.36 -8.62 1.80
N ALA A 139 2.17 -8.03 0.93
CA ALA A 139 1.99 -6.65 0.50
C ALA A 139 0.64 -6.43 -0.19
N ILE A 140 0.20 -7.37 -1.05
CA ILE A 140 -1.13 -7.32 -1.69
C ILE A 140 -2.23 -7.26 -0.63
N VAL A 141 -2.18 -8.10 0.38
CA VAL A 141 -3.19 -8.11 1.46
C VAL A 141 -3.19 -6.78 2.20
N VAL A 142 -2.04 -6.31 2.67
CA VAL A 142 -1.92 -5.05 3.43
C VAL A 142 -2.42 -3.86 2.62
N PHE A 143 -1.97 -3.71 1.36
CA PHE A 143 -2.42 -2.61 0.50
C PHE A 143 -3.91 -2.71 0.17
N SER A 144 -4.44 -3.91 0.00
CA SER A 144 -5.87 -4.09 -0.26
C SER A 144 -6.72 -3.64 0.91
N PHE A 145 -6.33 -3.98 2.14
CA PHE A 145 -7.03 -3.50 3.35
C PHE A 145 -6.91 -1.99 3.55
N THR A 146 -5.84 -1.38 3.06
CA THR A 146 -5.65 0.07 3.16
C THR A 146 -6.46 0.82 2.10
N LEU A 147 -6.58 0.26 0.89
CA LEU A 147 -7.11 0.97 -0.28
C LEU A 147 -8.58 0.64 -0.59
N TYR A 148 -9.14 -0.49 -0.11
CA TYR A 148 -10.55 -0.81 -0.38
C TYR A 148 -11.54 0.26 0.08
N PRO A 149 -11.31 1.03 1.20
CA PRO A 149 -12.27 2.04 1.59
C PRO A 149 -12.41 3.17 0.57
N VAL A 150 -11.36 3.44 -0.22
CA VAL A 150 -11.42 4.42 -1.32
C VAL A 150 -12.42 3.94 -2.38
N SER A 151 -12.33 2.68 -2.81
CA SER A 151 -13.28 2.08 -3.75
C SER A 151 -14.71 2.04 -3.16
N TYR A 152 -14.84 1.67 -1.88
CA TYR A 152 -16.10 1.66 -1.17
C TYR A 152 -16.76 3.04 -1.13
N THR A 153 -16.05 4.09 -0.75
CA THR A 153 -16.58 5.45 -0.65
C THR A 153 -16.99 6.01 -2.01
N HIS A 154 -16.20 5.75 -3.06
CA HIS A 154 -16.57 6.16 -4.43
C HIS A 154 -17.86 5.52 -4.96
N LEU A 155 -18.25 4.37 -4.41
CA LEU A 155 -19.46 3.66 -4.83
C LEU A 155 -20.69 3.95 -3.93
N THR A 156 -20.45 4.43 -2.70
CA THR A 156 -21.52 4.63 -1.70
C THR A 156 -21.81 6.08 -1.39
N LEU A 157 -20.84 6.97 -1.58
CA LEU A 157 -21.02 8.40 -1.35
C LEU A 157 -21.30 9.12 -2.68
N PRO A 158 -22.25 10.08 -2.71
CA PRO A 158 -22.59 10.86 -3.90
C PRO A 158 -21.48 11.82 -4.32
#